data_36f37a1d94c97687d4eddbca8f5c9a22
#
_entry.id   36f37a1d94c97687d4eddbca8f5c9a22
#
_cell.length_a   1.000
_cell.length_b   1.000
_cell.length_c   1.000
_cell.angle_alpha   90.00
_cell.angle_beta   90.00
_cell.angle_gamma   90.00
#
_symmetry.space_group_name_H-M   'P 1'
#
loop_
_entity.id
_entity.type
_entity.pdbx_description
1 polymer ?
#
loop_
_entity_poly.entity_id
_entity_poly.type
_entity_poly.pdbx_seq_one_letter_code
_entity_poly.pdbx_strand_id
1 'polypeptide(L)'
;MKRLFIGCLTLLLMLGNMSPTWAAKVPDWLQTGGISTSQNVLSNIRYGDTNTRLRIVLDLSAAANYSVSRENNDTRLVVNLNNIATTLQEAPDLRSNVVKDIILGTYGSDTVQLIVDMKAPMEAKVYTMANPHRLVIDIQKEYEEMQPRQIMPGLNYTRYLRVDNRGMLTAYVLEADRSKFDLQLVLAGDSIASGRQKLKALASSHQAVAAVNGGYFALDGSLIGNTRINGQTAGTTYFDRTSLGFMPDGTLKLATSQYYGVVEIAGQKVYLSGVNCPRGENNTILYNRVFGNYTGTNEFGTEYVVQKGKVIAINQANSFIPVDGQVISVHGKAQEAFAKVKIGDKISIGENFGPELDSASTIVGAGPELLRNGQLHVTALQEQFPADIAKGRAPRTALGIKADGKIILMVIDGRQSHSIGTTLTETAQLLQKFGAVNGFNLDGGGSSEMVLQGQILNSPSDGGERPVGSGLILTRR
;
A
#
# COMPACT_ATOMS: atom_id res chain seq x y z
N MET A 1 22.27 -26.48 32.30
CA MET A 1 23.32 -26.28 33.33
C MET A 1 23.27 -24.84 33.74
N LYS A 2 22.67 -24.53 34.92
CA LYS A 2 23.32 -24.06 36.18
C LYS A 2 24.08 -22.72 35.97
N ARG A 3 23.88 -21.60 36.70
CA ARG A 3 23.34 -21.20 38.01
C ARG A 3 23.26 -19.65 38.01
N LEU A 4 22.26 -18.95 38.43
CA LEU A 4 21.94 -18.49 39.78
C LEU A 4 23.07 -17.72 40.51
N PHE A 5 22.83 -16.42 40.80
CA PHE A 5 23.27 -15.83 42.06
C PHE A 5 22.30 -14.71 42.48
N ILE A 6 21.79 -14.90 43.70
CA ILE A 6 20.96 -14.06 44.54
C ILE A 6 21.88 -13.25 45.45
N GLY A 7 21.55 -12.01 45.72
CA GLY A 7 22.18 -11.22 46.77
C GLY A 7 21.18 -10.30 47.46
N CYS A 8 20.53 -10.79 48.49
CA CYS A 8 19.79 -10.02 49.49
C CYS A 8 20.76 -9.25 50.40
N LEU A 9 20.42 -7.99 50.74
CA LEU A 9 20.93 -7.37 51.93
C LEU A 9 19.80 -6.65 52.65
N THR A 10 19.30 -7.27 53.69
CA THR A 10 18.44 -6.74 54.75
C THR A 10 19.29 -5.95 55.76
N LEU A 11 18.88 -4.75 56.12
CA LEU A 11 19.34 -4.10 57.33
C LEU A 11 18.15 -3.66 58.18
N LEU A 12 17.99 -4.32 59.29
CA LEU A 12 17.05 -4.09 60.36
C LEU A 12 17.69 -3.10 61.35
N LEU A 13 16.99 -2.02 61.76
CA LEU A 13 17.31 -1.32 62.99
C LEU A 13 16.05 -0.88 63.74
N MET A 14 16.06 -1.25 64.98
CA MET A 14 15.00 -1.19 65.97
C MET A 14 14.86 0.18 66.67
N LEU A 15 13.62 0.47 67.05
CA LEU A 15 13.14 1.03 68.33
C LEU A 15 13.61 2.39 68.82
N GLY A 16 12.60 3.21 69.10
CA GLY A 16 12.70 4.33 70.05
C GLY A 16 11.36 5.03 70.19
N ASN A 17 10.44 4.46 70.98
CA ASN A 17 9.29 5.18 71.53
C ASN A 17 9.77 6.29 72.49
N MET A 18 9.42 7.55 72.19
CA MET A 18 9.27 8.60 73.23
C MET A 18 8.25 9.62 72.72
N SER A 19 7.08 9.62 73.35
CA SER A 19 6.14 10.73 73.33
C SER A 19 6.64 11.82 74.29
N PRO A 20 6.54 13.08 73.91
CA PRO A 20 6.13 14.08 74.91
C PRO A 20 4.88 14.82 74.48
N THR A 21 3.82 14.63 75.19
CA THR A 21 2.68 15.51 75.30
C THR A 21 3.08 16.91 75.74
N TRP A 22 3.02 17.87 74.81
CA TRP A 22 2.85 19.28 75.16
C TRP A 22 1.84 19.87 74.16
N ALA A 23 0.56 19.81 74.49
CA ALA A 23 -0.47 20.59 73.85
C ALA A 23 -0.34 22.04 74.29
N ALA A 24 0.39 22.87 73.57
CA ALA A 24 0.25 24.30 73.68
C ALA A 24 -1.06 24.71 73.03
N LYS A 25 -2.05 25.16 73.75
CA LYS A 25 -3.23 25.85 73.24
C LYS A 25 -2.75 27.05 72.42
N VAL A 26 -3.01 27.03 71.16
CA VAL A 26 -2.87 28.20 70.25
C VAL A 26 -3.94 29.21 70.71
N PRO A 27 -3.61 30.48 71.00
CA PRO A 27 -4.60 31.48 71.37
C PRO A 27 -5.59 31.75 70.24
N ASP A 28 -6.87 31.90 70.60
CA ASP A 28 -8.02 32.12 69.66
C ASP A 28 -7.91 33.36 68.75
N TRP A 29 -6.94 34.27 69.01
CA TRP A 29 -6.73 35.43 68.16
C TRP A 29 -5.85 35.20 66.94
N LEU A 30 -5.29 33.99 66.75
CA LEU A 30 -4.54 33.57 65.56
C LEU A 30 -5.38 32.80 64.55
N GLN A 31 -6.68 32.70 64.77
CA GLN A 31 -7.63 32.37 63.73
C GLN A 31 -7.90 33.63 62.89
N THR A 32 -6.88 34.09 62.18
CA THR A 32 -7.08 34.98 61.05
C THR A 32 -7.93 34.24 60.06
N GLY A 33 -9.11 34.77 59.84
CA GLY A 33 -10.03 34.26 58.84
C GLY A 33 -9.30 33.99 57.51
N GLY A 34 -9.12 32.73 57.23
CA GLY A 34 -8.69 32.32 55.93
C GLY A 34 -9.71 32.83 54.95
N ILE A 35 -9.31 33.76 54.09
CA ILE A 35 -10.01 34.02 52.85
C ILE A 35 -10.01 32.67 52.14
N SER A 36 -11.10 31.93 52.27
CA SER A 36 -11.38 30.80 51.43
C SER A 36 -11.55 31.36 50.00
N THR A 37 -10.45 31.59 49.33
CA THR A 37 -10.50 31.69 47.86
C THR A 37 -11.00 30.33 47.41
N SER A 38 -12.29 30.26 47.08
CA SER A 38 -12.87 29.06 46.51
C SER A 38 -12.01 28.70 45.30
N GLN A 39 -11.23 27.63 45.45
CA GLN A 39 -10.35 27.16 44.40
C GLN A 39 -11.22 26.87 43.16
N ASN A 40 -10.81 27.37 42.02
CA ASN A 40 -11.53 27.07 40.76
C ASN A 40 -11.50 25.55 40.54
N VAL A 41 -12.59 24.97 40.02
CA VAL A 41 -12.75 23.51 39.89
C VAL A 41 -13.01 23.16 38.45
N LEU A 42 -12.24 22.20 37.94
CA LEU A 42 -12.56 21.46 36.71
C LEU A 42 -13.53 20.33 37.09
N SER A 43 -14.79 20.47 36.69
CA SER A 43 -15.87 19.55 37.04
C SER A 43 -16.15 18.50 36.01
N ASN A 44 -15.84 18.76 34.73
CA ASN A 44 -16.17 17.84 33.64
C ASN A 44 -15.30 18.10 32.41
N ILE A 45 -15.09 17.02 31.62
CA ILE A 45 -14.47 17.07 30.30
C ILE A 45 -15.41 16.37 29.33
N ARG A 46 -15.73 17.02 28.21
CA ARG A 46 -16.62 16.48 27.18
C ARG A 46 -16.10 16.79 25.79
N TYR A 47 -16.53 15.97 24.84
CA TYR A 47 -16.07 16.04 23.47
C TYR A 47 -17.23 16.31 22.50
N GLY A 48 -16.93 17.04 21.44
CA GLY A 48 -17.76 17.18 20.25
C GLY A 48 -16.92 16.86 19.02
N ASP A 49 -17.31 15.84 18.28
CA ASP A 49 -16.58 15.38 17.11
C ASP A 49 -17.39 15.55 15.83
N THR A 50 -16.85 16.33 14.88
CA THR A 50 -17.41 16.56 13.54
C THR A 50 -16.44 16.08 12.46
N ASN A 51 -16.82 16.14 11.20
CA ASN A 51 -15.93 15.77 10.10
C ASN A 51 -14.71 16.71 9.97
N THR A 52 -14.81 17.96 10.41
CA THR A 52 -13.76 18.97 10.22
C THR A 52 -13.06 19.38 11.49
N ARG A 53 -13.65 19.09 12.67
CA ARG A 53 -13.15 19.58 13.94
C ARG A 53 -13.46 18.61 15.08
N LEU A 54 -12.47 18.39 15.93
CA LEU A 54 -12.62 17.82 17.26
C LEU A 54 -12.62 18.96 18.27
N ARG A 55 -13.65 19.05 19.11
CA ARG A 55 -13.76 20.02 20.20
C ARG A 55 -13.65 19.29 21.54
N ILE A 56 -12.72 19.74 22.41
CA ILE A 56 -12.62 19.32 23.79
C ILE A 56 -13.07 20.50 24.65
N VAL A 57 -13.98 20.27 25.58
CA VAL A 57 -14.54 21.31 26.47
C VAL A 57 -14.30 20.90 27.90
N LEU A 58 -13.62 21.75 28.66
CA LEU A 58 -13.39 21.65 30.09
C LEU A 58 -14.36 22.58 30.79
N ASP A 59 -15.29 22.04 31.58
CA ASP A 59 -16.29 22.80 32.31
C ASP A 59 -15.70 23.25 33.66
N LEU A 60 -15.68 24.56 33.91
CA LEU A 60 -14.99 25.21 35.03
C LEU A 60 -15.97 25.95 35.91
N SER A 61 -15.69 26.03 37.22
CA SER A 61 -16.51 26.80 38.18
C SER A 61 -16.30 28.33 38.06
N ALA A 62 -15.12 28.77 37.58
CA ALA A 62 -14.78 30.17 37.36
C ALA A 62 -13.84 30.32 36.15
N ALA A 63 -13.50 31.55 35.77
CA ALA A 63 -12.50 31.82 34.75
C ALA A 63 -11.13 31.23 35.13
N ALA A 64 -10.48 30.56 34.18
CA ALA A 64 -9.18 29.91 34.39
C ALA A 64 -8.03 30.74 33.81
N ASN A 65 -6.93 30.77 34.55
CA ASN A 65 -5.63 31.08 34.00
C ASN A 65 -5.00 29.82 33.44
N TYR A 66 -4.58 29.87 32.18
CA TYR A 66 -4.01 28.71 31.52
C TYR A 66 -2.79 29.08 30.67
N SER A 67 -1.92 28.10 30.47
CA SER A 67 -0.84 28.20 29.49
C SER A 67 -0.90 27.03 28.53
N VAL A 68 -0.39 27.24 27.32
CA VAL A 68 -0.39 26.26 26.24
C VAL A 68 1.02 26.14 25.72
N SER A 69 1.48 24.88 25.57
CA SER A 69 2.75 24.58 24.91
C SER A 69 2.57 23.44 23.89
N ARG A 70 3.52 23.35 22.97
CA ARG A 70 3.62 22.28 21.99
C ARG A 70 4.93 21.51 22.20
N GLU A 71 4.85 20.18 22.11
CA GLU A 71 5.97 19.26 22.30
C GLU A 71 5.98 18.19 21.19
N ASN A 72 7.03 17.39 21.14
CA ASN A 72 7.16 16.25 20.21
C ASN A 72 6.91 16.64 18.75
N ASN A 73 7.62 17.64 18.23
CA ASN A 73 7.43 18.18 16.89
C ASN A 73 5.97 18.59 16.65
N ASP A 74 5.39 19.35 17.58
CA ASP A 74 4.03 19.89 17.57
C ASP A 74 2.89 18.84 17.58
N THR A 75 3.20 17.54 17.78
CA THR A 75 2.17 16.50 17.88
C THR A 75 1.56 16.37 19.27
N ARG A 76 2.17 16.98 20.29
CA ARG A 76 1.64 17.00 21.66
C ARG A 76 1.25 18.42 22.05
N LEU A 77 -0.03 18.61 22.39
CA LEU A 77 -0.55 19.84 22.95
C LEU A 77 -0.64 19.67 24.47
N VAL A 78 0.02 20.55 25.22
CA VAL A 78 -0.02 20.57 26.68
C VAL A 78 -0.75 21.82 27.13
N VAL A 79 -1.81 21.67 27.91
CA VAL A 79 -2.60 22.75 28.49
C VAL A 79 -2.53 22.66 30.00
N ASN A 80 -1.91 23.65 30.64
CA ASN A 80 -1.85 23.78 32.09
C ASN A 80 -2.91 24.77 32.57
N LEU A 81 -3.73 24.34 33.48
CA LEU A 81 -4.73 25.13 34.19
C LEU A 81 -4.21 25.43 35.60
N ASN A 82 -3.89 26.68 35.89
CA ASN A 82 -3.29 27.11 37.15
C ASN A 82 -4.35 27.48 38.18
N ASN A 83 -4.10 27.19 39.44
CA ASN A 83 -5.02 27.40 40.57
C ASN A 83 -6.37 26.71 40.40
N ILE A 84 -6.35 25.49 39.88
CA ILE A 84 -7.53 24.67 39.63
C ILE A 84 -7.40 23.31 40.34
N ALA A 85 -8.46 22.92 41.03
CA ALA A 85 -8.62 21.57 41.56
C ALA A 85 -9.49 20.73 40.61
N THR A 86 -9.36 19.44 40.72
CA THR A 86 -10.26 18.49 40.04
C THR A 86 -10.46 17.24 40.86
N THR A 87 -11.64 16.64 40.78
CA THR A 87 -11.94 15.31 41.30
C THR A 87 -11.86 14.25 40.22
N LEU A 88 -11.68 14.66 38.97
CA LEU A 88 -11.53 13.74 37.86
C LEU A 88 -10.18 13.03 37.94
N GLN A 89 -10.18 11.71 37.86
CA GLN A 89 -8.97 10.88 37.93
C GLN A 89 -8.32 10.74 36.56
N GLU A 90 -9.15 10.76 35.50
CA GLU A 90 -8.73 10.59 34.12
C GLU A 90 -9.63 11.40 33.17
N ALA A 91 -9.16 11.64 31.97
CA ALA A 91 -10.00 12.16 30.89
C ALA A 91 -10.94 11.05 30.37
N PRO A 92 -12.19 11.36 29.98
CA PRO A 92 -13.07 10.39 29.35
C PRO A 92 -12.44 9.79 28.09
N ASP A 93 -12.70 8.49 27.83
CA ASP A 93 -12.22 7.81 26.63
C ASP A 93 -12.70 8.53 25.35
N LEU A 94 -11.74 8.86 24.48
CA LEU A 94 -12.00 9.53 23.21
C LEU A 94 -11.53 8.66 22.04
N ARG A 95 -12.48 8.15 21.26
CA ARG A 95 -12.19 7.49 19.98
C ARG A 95 -12.13 8.52 18.87
N SER A 96 -10.93 8.90 18.46
CA SER A 96 -10.71 9.89 17.40
C SER A 96 -9.76 9.39 16.32
N ASN A 97 -10.04 9.79 15.07
CA ASN A 97 -9.14 9.51 13.94
C ASN A 97 -7.91 10.43 13.91
N VAL A 98 -7.88 11.50 14.69
CA VAL A 98 -6.83 12.53 14.66
C VAL A 98 -6.05 12.65 15.98
N VAL A 99 -6.58 12.13 17.09
CA VAL A 99 -5.94 12.09 18.40
C VAL A 99 -5.56 10.66 18.73
N LYS A 100 -4.39 10.44 19.33
CA LYS A 100 -3.91 9.16 19.82
C LYS A 100 -4.41 8.92 21.23
N ASP A 101 -4.25 9.95 22.08
CA ASP A 101 -4.51 9.87 23.53
C ASP A 101 -4.81 11.23 24.12
N ILE A 102 -5.56 11.26 25.22
CA ILE A 102 -5.78 12.43 26.06
C ILE A 102 -5.50 12.02 27.51
N ILE A 103 -4.54 12.70 28.13
CA ILE A 103 -4.09 12.42 29.47
C ILE A 103 -4.45 13.61 30.37
N LEU A 104 -5.15 13.33 31.47
CA LEU A 104 -5.40 14.28 32.53
C LEU A 104 -4.50 13.96 33.72
N GLY A 105 -3.82 14.95 34.24
CA GLY A 105 -2.94 14.82 35.40
C GLY A 105 -2.95 16.06 36.27
N THR A 106 -2.40 15.94 37.46
CA THR A 106 -2.14 17.07 38.35
C THR A 106 -0.63 17.29 38.47
N TYR A 107 -0.21 18.55 38.43
CA TYR A 107 1.18 18.95 38.61
C TYR A 107 1.28 19.89 39.81
N GLY A 108 1.95 19.43 40.88
CA GLY A 108 1.89 20.11 42.17
C GLY A 108 0.50 20.00 42.82
N SER A 109 0.17 20.96 43.67
CA SER A 109 -1.07 20.99 44.45
C SER A 109 -2.22 21.76 43.77
N ASP A 110 -1.94 22.52 42.74
CA ASP A 110 -2.86 23.56 42.22
C ASP A 110 -2.88 23.66 40.68
N THR A 111 -2.18 22.81 39.99
CA THR A 111 -2.18 22.81 38.50
C THR A 111 -2.75 21.53 37.95
N VAL A 112 -3.78 21.64 37.15
CA VAL A 112 -4.32 20.55 36.33
C VAL A 112 -3.72 20.64 34.95
N GLN A 113 -3.15 19.54 34.47
CA GLN A 113 -2.56 19.42 33.13
C GLN A 113 -3.40 18.50 32.26
N LEU A 114 -3.78 19.00 31.11
CA LEU A 114 -4.36 18.20 30.04
C LEU A 114 -3.36 18.09 28.89
N ILE A 115 -3.00 16.85 28.53
CA ILE A 115 -2.14 16.54 27.41
C ILE A 115 -2.99 15.92 26.31
N VAL A 116 -2.86 16.42 25.09
CA VAL A 116 -3.53 15.88 23.91
C VAL A 116 -2.46 15.41 22.92
N ASP A 117 -2.29 14.11 22.77
CA ASP A 117 -1.39 13.50 21.80
C ASP A 117 -2.10 13.34 20.45
N MET A 118 -1.69 14.11 19.46
CA MET A 118 -2.24 14.11 18.11
C MET A 118 -1.45 13.17 17.20
N LYS A 119 -2.09 12.68 16.13
CA LYS A 119 -1.45 11.81 15.13
C LYS A 119 -0.53 12.56 14.17
N ALA A 120 -0.68 13.87 14.09
CA ALA A 120 0.13 14.80 13.30
C ALA A 120 0.13 16.17 13.98
N PRO A 121 1.00 17.13 13.59
CA PRO A 121 1.01 18.49 14.13
C PRO A 121 -0.19 19.31 13.63
N MET A 122 -1.38 18.95 14.12
CA MET A 122 -2.64 19.55 13.71
C MET A 122 -2.81 20.95 14.31
N GLU A 123 -3.50 21.84 13.58
CA GLU A 123 -3.87 23.16 14.11
C GLU A 123 -4.84 23.00 15.26
N ALA A 124 -4.53 23.63 16.40
CA ALA A 124 -5.40 23.66 17.57
C ALA A 124 -5.52 25.09 18.10
N LYS A 125 -6.75 25.50 18.43
CA LYS A 125 -7.07 26.75 19.08
C LYS A 125 -7.56 26.50 20.49
N VAL A 126 -6.96 27.18 21.49
CA VAL A 126 -7.36 27.11 22.89
C VAL A 126 -7.89 28.47 23.31
N TYR A 127 -9.09 28.52 23.90
CA TYR A 127 -9.74 29.76 24.32
C TYR A 127 -10.74 29.50 25.43
N THR A 128 -11.07 30.56 26.17
CA THR A 128 -12.08 30.52 27.23
C THR A 128 -13.44 31.02 26.76
N MET A 129 -14.48 30.52 27.40
CA MET A 129 -15.85 31.00 27.29
C MET A 129 -16.41 31.29 28.68
N ALA A 130 -17.25 32.33 28.80
CA ALA A 130 -18.00 32.63 30.00
C ALA A 130 -19.48 32.21 29.88
N ASN A 131 -20.17 32.07 31.03
CA ASN A 131 -21.61 31.81 31.14
C ASN A 131 -22.10 30.53 30.44
N PRO A 132 -21.74 29.35 30.91
CA PRO A 132 -20.83 29.01 32.01
C PRO A 132 -19.37 29.08 31.60
N HIS A 133 -18.46 29.14 32.60
CA HIS A 133 -17.02 29.16 32.37
C HIS A 133 -16.51 27.84 31.79
N ARG A 134 -15.74 27.93 30.72
CA ARG A 134 -15.17 26.78 30.01
C ARG A 134 -13.81 27.14 29.43
N LEU A 135 -12.93 26.15 29.35
CA LEU A 135 -11.83 26.16 28.40
C LEU A 135 -12.18 25.25 27.22
N VAL A 136 -11.99 25.75 26.01
CA VAL A 136 -12.31 25.05 24.78
C VAL A 136 -11.05 24.85 23.98
N ILE A 137 -10.82 23.61 23.50
CA ILE A 137 -9.75 23.25 22.60
C ILE A 137 -10.40 22.77 21.31
N ASP A 138 -10.20 23.49 20.22
CA ASP A 138 -10.66 23.14 18.86
C ASP A 138 -9.47 22.66 18.05
N ILE A 139 -9.48 21.38 17.64
CA ILE A 139 -8.45 20.76 16.80
C ILE A 139 -9.03 20.57 15.40
N GLN A 140 -8.38 21.16 14.39
CA GLN A 140 -8.76 20.97 12.99
C GLN A 140 -8.41 19.55 12.56
N LYS A 141 -9.35 18.87 11.88
CA LYS A 141 -9.17 17.49 11.42
C LYS A 141 -8.62 17.42 10.00
N GLU A 142 -7.65 18.23 9.71
CA GLU A 142 -7.00 18.25 8.41
C GLU A 142 -5.52 18.57 8.58
N TYR A 143 -4.68 17.65 8.18
CA TYR A 143 -3.24 17.83 8.10
C TYR A 143 -2.72 17.13 6.86
N GLU A 144 -1.87 17.81 6.14
CA GLU A 144 -1.23 17.28 4.94
C GLU A 144 0.23 17.72 4.89
N GLU A 145 1.11 16.79 4.59
CA GLU A 145 2.53 17.04 4.46
C GLU A 145 3.10 16.33 3.24
N MET A 146 3.91 17.04 2.47
CA MET A 146 4.73 16.49 1.40
C MET A 146 6.21 16.71 1.74
N GLN A 147 6.98 15.64 1.72
CA GLN A 147 8.42 15.67 1.92
C GLN A 147 9.14 15.28 0.62
N PRO A 148 9.33 16.23 -0.32
CA PRO A 148 10.01 15.95 -1.58
C PRO A 148 11.52 15.85 -1.38
N ARG A 149 12.14 14.94 -2.14
CA ARG A 149 13.60 14.73 -2.17
C ARG A 149 14.02 14.32 -3.56
N GLN A 150 14.98 15.02 -4.13
CA GLN A 150 15.65 14.57 -5.35
C GLN A 150 16.63 13.45 -5.00
N ILE A 151 16.42 12.27 -5.57
CA ILE A 151 17.29 11.10 -5.38
C ILE A 151 18.51 11.20 -6.29
N MET A 152 18.26 11.54 -7.55
CA MET A 152 19.27 11.82 -8.57
C MET A 152 18.62 12.61 -9.73
N PRO A 153 19.39 13.17 -10.66
CA PRO A 153 18.82 13.91 -11.78
C PRO A 153 17.80 13.09 -12.56
N GLY A 154 16.55 13.56 -12.59
CA GLY A 154 15.42 12.90 -13.25
C GLY A 154 14.68 11.86 -12.40
N LEU A 155 15.04 11.64 -11.15
CA LEU A 155 14.32 10.79 -10.20
C LEU A 155 14.05 11.55 -8.90
N ASN A 156 12.80 11.85 -8.64
CA ASN A 156 12.33 12.50 -7.44
C ASN A 156 11.50 11.53 -6.59
N TYR A 157 11.65 11.64 -5.29
CA TYR A 157 10.87 10.91 -4.31
C TYR A 157 10.08 11.88 -3.45
N THR A 158 8.84 11.55 -3.12
CA THR A 158 8.03 12.30 -2.16
C THR A 158 7.35 11.34 -1.20
N ARG A 159 7.58 11.53 0.10
CA ARG A 159 6.72 10.94 1.12
C ARG A 159 5.55 11.87 1.35
N TYR A 160 4.34 11.34 1.25
CA TYR A 160 3.09 12.04 1.47
C TYR A 160 2.40 11.51 2.73
N LEU A 161 2.03 12.40 3.61
CA LEU A 161 1.25 12.12 4.80
C LEU A 161 -0.03 12.96 4.78
N ARG A 162 -1.16 12.33 5.07
CA ARG A 162 -2.45 12.99 5.32
C ARG A 162 -3.08 12.41 6.58
N VAL A 163 -3.62 13.30 7.42
CA VAL A 163 -4.45 12.92 8.57
C VAL A 163 -5.74 13.70 8.49
N ASP A 164 -6.88 13.01 8.41
CA ASP A 164 -8.20 13.64 8.34
C ASP A 164 -9.26 12.82 9.12
N ASN A 165 -10.53 13.16 8.95
CA ASN A 165 -11.64 12.47 9.60
C ASN A 165 -11.77 10.97 9.23
N ARG A 166 -11.17 10.53 8.13
CA ARG A 166 -11.12 9.13 7.71
C ARG A 166 -10.01 8.36 8.43
N GLY A 167 -8.92 9.04 8.79
CA GLY A 167 -7.76 8.49 9.44
C GLY A 167 -6.46 8.95 8.80
N MET A 168 -5.37 8.26 9.15
CA MET A 168 -4.03 8.54 8.67
C MET A 168 -3.77 7.81 7.36
N LEU A 169 -3.06 8.46 6.44
CA LEU A 169 -2.66 7.92 5.15
C LEU A 169 -1.19 8.27 4.89
N THR A 170 -0.41 7.26 4.54
CA THR A 170 0.97 7.43 4.08
C THR A 170 1.11 6.87 2.66
N ALA A 171 1.68 7.67 1.76
CA ALA A 171 2.00 7.26 0.40
C ALA A 171 3.46 7.62 0.06
N TYR A 172 4.03 6.82 -0.83
CA TYR A 172 5.39 6.89 -1.32
C TYR A 172 5.33 7.05 -2.83
N VAL A 173 5.90 8.13 -3.34
CA VAL A 173 5.73 8.54 -4.73
C VAL A 173 7.10 8.74 -5.35
N LEU A 174 7.39 8.03 -6.43
CA LEU A 174 8.55 8.24 -7.28
C LEU A 174 8.09 8.87 -8.60
N GLU A 175 8.68 10.00 -8.97
CA GLU A 175 8.55 10.60 -10.29
C GLU A 175 9.85 10.38 -11.07
N ALA A 176 9.76 9.73 -12.23
CA ALA A 176 10.90 9.38 -13.06
C ALA A 176 10.77 9.96 -14.47
N ASP A 177 11.87 10.57 -14.92
CA ASP A 177 12.06 11.07 -16.28
C ASP A 177 12.50 9.91 -17.19
N ARG A 178 11.65 9.51 -18.13
CA ARG A 178 11.92 8.41 -19.06
C ARG A 178 13.04 8.69 -20.07
N SER A 179 13.51 9.91 -20.17
CA SER A 179 14.72 10.20 -20.92
C SER A 179 16.00 9.74 -20.23
N LYS A 180 15.93 9.49 -18.90
CA LYS A 180 17.07 9.11 -18.05
C LYS A 180 16.92 7.72 -17.43
N PHE A 181 15.70 7.20 -17.39
CA PHE A 181 15.39 5.91 -16.80
C PHE A 181 14.53 5.05 -17.73
N ASP A 182 14.91 3.80 -17.86
CA ASP A 182 14.07 2.79 -18.49
C ASP A 182 13.11 2.17 -17.47
N LEU A 183 11.82 2.14 -17.81
CA LEU A 183 10.81 1.37 -17.10
C LEU A 183 10.73 -0.01 -17.75
N GLN A 184 10.85 -1.06 -16.98
CA GLN A 184 10.82 -2.45 -17.45
C GLN A 184 9.89 -3.30 -16.59
N LEU A 185 9.18 -4.24 -17.22
CA LEU A 185 8.48 -5.32 -16.54
C LEU A 185 9.42 -6.53 -16.46
N VAL A 186 9.64 -7.04 -15.27
CA VAL A 186 10.50 -8.21 -15.02
C VAL A 186 9.76 -9.28 -14.22
N LEU A 187 10.08 -10.53 -14.47
CA LEU A 187 9.49 -11.69 -13.80
C LEU A 187 10.33 -12.12 -12.60
N ALA A 188 9.71 -12.76 -11.63
CA ALA A 188 10.38 -13.48 -10.58
C ALA A 188 11.30 -14.55 -11.17
N GLY A 189 12.63 -14.48 -10.86
CA GLY A 189 13.61 -15.42 -11.38
C GLY A 189 13.65 -15.56 -12.90
N ASP A 190 13.32 -14.51 -13.63
CA ASP A 190 13.35 -14.37 -15.09
C ASP A 190 12.44 -15.34 -15.87
N SER A 191 11.55 -16.05 -15.19
CA SER A 191 10.57 -16.94 -15.85
C SER A 191 9.35 -17.19 -14.96
N ILE A 192 8.21 -17.50 -15.57
CA ILE A 192 6.97 -17.80 -14.83
C ILE A 192 7.13 -19.07 -13.99
N ALA A 193 7.82 -20.08 -14.50
CA ALA A 193 8.07 -21.34 -13.80
C ALA A 193 8.94 -21.15 -12.53
N SER A 194 9.66 -20.03 -12.40
CA SER A 194 10.38 -19.67 -11.17
C SER A 194 9.45 -19.27 -10.02
N GLY A 195 8.17 -19.04 -10.31
CA GLY A 195 7.15 -18.77 -9.33
C GLY A 195 7.16 -17.31 -8.85
N ARG A 196 7.50 -17.09 -7.57
CA ARG A 196 7.43 -15.77 -6.92
C ARG A 196 8.74 -15.42 -6.24
N GLN A 197 9.06 -14.14 -6.22
CA GLN A 197 10.28 -13.61 -5.61
C GLN A 197 9.97 -12.34 -4.81
N LYS A 198 10.71 -12.08 -3.73
CA LYS A 198 10.67 -10.82 -3.01
C LYS A 198 11.11 -9.68 -3.90
N LEU A 199 10.38 -8.54 -3.87
CA LEU A 199 10.64 -7.41 -4.75
C LEU A 199 12.05 -6.84 -4.58
N LYS A 200 12.56 -6.77 -3.35
CA LYS A 200 13.92 -6.32 -3.09
C LYS A 200 14.97 -7.22 -3.77
N ALA A 201 14.79 -8.53 -3.74
CA ALA A 201 15.69 -9.47 -4.42
C ALA A 201 15.57 -9.33 -5.96
N LEU A 202 14.36 -9.20 -6.48
CA LEU A 202 14.10 -8.95 -7.89
C LEU A 202 14.74 -7.65 -8.37
N ALA A 203 14.58 -6.55 -7.62
CA ALA A 203 15.25 -5.28 -7.94
C ALA A 203 16.78 -5.39 -7.96
N SER A 204 17.33 -6.14 -7.00
CA SER A 204 18.77 -6.36 -6.88
C SER A 204 19.35 -7.17 -8.06
N SER A 205 18.67 -8.26 -8.48
CA SER A 205 19.14 -9.10 -9.60
C SER A 205 19.19 -8.34 -10.93
N HIS A 206 18.34 -7.32 -11.09
CA HIS A 206 18.30 -6.46 -12.28
C HIS A 206 19.04 -5.12 -12.11
N GLN A 207 19.77 -4.93 -11.01
CA GLN A 207 20.49 -3.67 -10.71
C GLN A 207 19.57 -2.43 -10.78
N ALA A 208 18.30 -2.62 -10.39
CA ALA A 208 17.31 -1.56 -10.45
C ALA A 208 17.59 -0.45 -9.43
N VAL A 209 17.46 0.80 -9.86
CA VAL A 209 17.51 1.96 -8.98
C VAL A 209 16.27 2.03 -8.10
N ALA A 210 15.11 1.66 -8.67
CA ALA A 210 13.84 1.56 -7.95
C ALA A 210 12.97 0.44 -8.54
N ALA A 211 12.04 -0.07 -7.75
CA ALA A 211 11.06 -1.07 -8.16
C ALA A 211 9.74 -0.90 -7.40
N VAL A 212 8.65 -1.29 -8.05
CA VAL A 212 7.36 -1.57 -7.40
C VAL A 212 6.84 -2.92 -7.86
N ASN A 213 5.95 -3.56 -7.09
CA ASN A 213 5.29 -4.79 -7.54
C ASN A 213 4.53 -4.57 -8.85
N GLY A 214 4.43 -5.63 -9.66
CA GLY A 214 3.76 -5.61 -10.96
C GLY A 214 2.25 -5.86 -10.91
N GLY A 215 1.74 -6.56 -11.93
CA GLY A 215 0.34 -6.97 -12.05
C GLY A 215 -0.05 -8.11 -11.12
N TYR A 216 -1.30 -8.58 -11.25
CA TYR A 216 -1.85 -9.68 -10.46
C TYR A 216 -1.21 -11.02 -10.83
N PHE A 217 -1.14 -11.93 -9.88
CA PHE A 217 -0.55 -13.26 -10.06
C PHE A 217 -1.25 -14.32 -9.19
N ALA A 218 -1.17 -15.57 -9.61
CA ALA A 218 -1.66 -16.72 -8.86
C ALA A 218 -0.61 -17.23 -7.85
N LEU A 219 -1.00 -18.17 -7.00
CA LEU A 219 -0.12 -18.71 -5.96
C LEU A 219 1.14 -19.41 -6.52
N ASP A 220 1.06 -19.96 -7.72
CA ASP A 220 2.17 -20.58 -8.44
C ASP A 220 3.10 -19.57 -9.15
N GLY A 221 2.74 -18.28 -9.14
CA GLY A 221 3.46 -17.19 -9.80
C GLY A 221 2.99 -16.90 -11.22
N SER A 222 2.08 -17.68 -11.81
CA SER A 222 1.48 -17.39 -13.11
C SER A 222 0.76 -16.04 -13.09
N LEU A 223 0.91 -15.27 -14.18
CA LEU A 223 0.38 -13.92 -14.25
C LEU A 223 -1.13 -13.92 -14.54
N ILE A 224 -1.87 -13.11 -13.81
CA ILE A 224 -3.30 -12.87 -14.02
C ILE A 224 -3.46 -11.53 -14.72
N GLY A 225 -3.55 -11.55 -16.04
CA GLY A 225 -3.67 -10.36 -16.87
C GLY A 225 -3.05 -10.58 -18.23
N ASN A 226 -3.49 -9.80 -19.21
CA ASN A 226 -2.89 -9.82 -20.53
C ASN A 226 -1.51 -9.18 -20.48
N THR A 227 -0.48 -10.01 -20.51
CA THR A 227 0.91 -9.59 -20.30
C THR A 227 1.78 -10.08 -21.45
N ARG A 228 2.62 -9.18 -21.99
CA ARG A 228 3.63 -9.45 -23.01
C ARG A 228 4.97 -8.90 -22.54
N ILE A 229 6.04 -9.62 -22.75
CA ILE A 229 7.41 -9.21 -22.40
C ILE A 229 8.29 -9.41 -23.63
N ASN A 230 8.91 -8.34 -24.11
CA ASN A 230 9.79 -8.37 -25.28
C ASN A 230 9.17 -9.09 -26.49
N GLY A 231 7.91 -8.80 -26.78
CA GLY A 231 7.17 -9.38 -27.90
C GLY A 231 6.60 -10.79 -27.65
N GLN A 232 6.90 -11.44 -26.54
CA GLN A 232 6.38 -12.76 -26.20
C GLN A 232 5.27 -12.66 -25.14
N THR A 233 4.16 -13.37 -25.36
CA THR A 233 3.05 -13.44 -24.42
C THR A 233 3.51 -14.14 -23.14
N ALA A 234 3.37 -13.48 -21.99
CA ALA A 234 3.72 -14.01 -20.69
C ALA A 234 2.50 -14.53 -19.90
N GLY A 235 1.32 -13.94 -20.12
CA GLY A 235 0.10 -14.35 -19.45
C GLY A 235 -1.14 -13.82 -20.18
N THR A 236 -2.27 -14.42 -19.89
CA THR A 236 -3.57 -14.05 -20.46
C THR A 236 -4.64 -14.02 -19.38
N THR A 237 -5.75 -13.34 -19.62
CA THR A 237 -6.90 -13.27 -18.71
C THR A 237 -8.20 -13.48 -19.47
N TYR A 238 -9.25 -13.83 -18.72
CA TYR A 238 -10.60 -14.00 -19.28
C TYR A 238 -11.37 -12.68 -19.40
N PHE A 239 -10.88 -11.61 -18.74
CA PHE A 239 -11.58 -10.33 -18.69
C PHE A 239 -10.80 -9.27 -19.47
N ASP A 240 -11.55 -8.42 -20.14
CA ASP A 240 -11.00 -7.24 -20.79
C ASP A 240 -10.65 -6.20 -19.73
N ARG A 241 -9.38 -6.07 -19.43
CA ARG A 241 -8.87 -5.17 -18.40
C ARG A 241 -7.88 -4.17 -18.95
N THR A 242 -7.81 -3.02 -18.30
CA THR A 242 -6.82 -2.00 -18.64
C THR A 242 -5.41 -2.55 -18.42
N SER A 243 -4.59 -2.38 -19.45
CA SER A 243 -3.18 -2.75 -19.48
C SER A 243 -2.33 -1.57 -19.92
N LEU A 244 -1.07 -1.57 -19.53
CA LEU A 244 -0.08 -0.59 -19.98
C LEU A 244 0.75 -1.17 -21.10
N GLY A 245 0.69 -0.58 -22.29
CA GLY A 245 1.53 -0.92 -23.45
C GLY A 245 2.76 -0.03 -23.56
N PHE A 246 3.91 -0.64 -23.87
CA PHE A 246 5.15 0.04 -24.26
C PHE A 246 5.20 0.05 -25.78
N MET A 247 4.84 1.18 -26.38
CA MET A 247 4.65 1.30 -27.82
C MET A 247 5.99 1.42 -28.57
N PRO A 248 6.01 1.06 -29.88
CA PRO A 248 7.25 1.13 -30.69
C PRO A 248 7.85 2.52 -30.80
N ASP A 249 7.05 3.57 -30.71
CA ASP A 249 7.48 4.97 -30.71
C ASP A 249 8.06 5.43 -29.35
N GLY A 250 8.15 4.52 -28.40
CA GLY A 250 8.63 4.78 -27.05
C GLY A 250 7.57 5.37 -26.11
N THR A 251 6.34 5.61 -26.55
CA THR A 251 5.26 6.08 -25.68
C THR A 251 4.71 4.98 -24.80
N LEU A 252 4.05 5.38 -23.71
CA LEU A 252 3.26 4.49 -22.86
C LEU A 252 1.78 4.73 -23.14
N LYS A 253 1.03 3.65 -23.34
CA LYS A 253 -0.40 3.71 -23.66
C LYS A 253 -1.20 2.86 -22.70
N LEU A 254 -2.22 3.44 -22.09
CA LEU A 254 -3.24 2.69 -21.33
C LEU A 254 -4.40 2.40 -22.26
N ALA A 255 -4.79 1.13 -22.35
CA ALA A 255 -5.96 0.71 -23.11
C ALA A 255 -6.49 -0.62 -22.55
N THR A 256 -7.76 -0.91 -22.84
CA THR A 256 -8.34 -2.23 -22.58
C THR A 256 -7.69 -3.26 -23.52
N SER A 257 -7.17 -4.33 -22.95
CA SER A 257 -6.48 -5.39 -23.69
C SER A 257 -7.37 -6.62 -23.80
N GLN A 258 -7.57 -7.08 -25.03
CA GLN A 258 -8.25 -8.34 -25.35
C GLN A 258 -7.25 -9.31 -25.95
N TYR A 259 -7.04 -10.45 -25.28
CA TYR A 259 -6.18 -11.49 -25.83
C TYR A 259 -6.99 -12.42 -26.76
N TYR A 260 -6.42 -12.67 -27.90
CA TYR A 260 -6.94 -13.60 -28.88
C TYR A 260 -5.78 -14.43 -29.44
N GLY A 261 -5.81 -15.73 -29.21
CA GLY A 261 -4.78 -16.67 -29.67
C GLY A 261 -5.40 -17.78 -30.53
N VAL A 262 -4.78 -18.09 -31.65
CA VAL A 262 -5.25 -19.13 -32.57
C VAL A 262 -4.08 -19.95 -33.10
N VAL A 263 -4.28 -21.26 -33.16
CA VAL A 263 -3.40 -22.22 -33.84
C VAL A 263 -4.07 -22.65 -35.14
N GLU A 264 -3.39 -22.50 -36.27
CA GLU A 264 -3.84 -23.05 -37.57
C GLU A 264 -3.01 -24.27 -37.93
N ILE A 265 -3.68 -25.41 -38.11
CA ILE A 265 -3.05 -26.66 -38.46
C ILE A 265 -3.95 -27.47 -39.38
N ALA A 266 -3.41 -27.98 -40.49
CA ALA A 266 -4.14 -28.77 -41.51
C ALA A 266 -5.45 -28.11 -41.96
N GLY A 267 -5.49 -26.77 -42.05
CA GLY A 267 -6.67 -26.00 -42.47
C GLY A 267 -7.72 -25.80 -41.36
N GLN A 268 -7.45 -26.25 -40.14
CA GLN A 268 -8.32 -26.05 -38.98
C GLN A 268 -7.79 -24.92 -38.10
N LYS A 269 -8.70 -24.18 -37.45
CA LYS A 269 -8.41 -23.15 -36.47
C LYS A 269 -8.79 -23.65 -35.07
N VAL A 270 -7.83 -23.65 -34.14
CA VAL A 270 -8.03 -23.99 -32.75
C VAL A 270 -7.67 -22.78 -31.87
N TYR A 271 -8.61 -22.35 -31.05
CA TYR A 271 -8.38 -21.22 -30.16
C TYR A 271 -7.58 -21.65 -28.93
N LEU A 272 -6.64 -20.80 -28.50
CA LEU A 272 -5.89 -21.01 -27.29
C LEU A 272 -6.77 -20.73 -26.05
N SER A 273 -6.72 -21.63 -25.11
CA SER A 273 -7.36 -21.45 -23.80
C SER A 273 -6.53 -20.56 -22.88
N GLY A 274 -5.24 -20.41 -23.14
CA GLY A 274 -4.32 -19.60 -22.36
C GLY A 274 -2.88 -19.73 -22.83
N VAL A 275 -2.01 -18.91 -22.24
CA VAL A 275 -0.56 -18.93 -22.50
C VAL A 275 0.19 -18.98 -21.18
N ASN A 276 1.20 -19.84 -21.08
CA ASN A 276 2.09 -19.96 -19.93
C ASN A 276 1.34 -20.13 -18.60
N CYS A 277 0.28 -20.91 -18.60
CA CYS A 277 -0.54 -21.20 -17.42
C CYS A 277 -0.80 -22.69 -17.29
N PRO A 278 -1.25 -23.19 -16.12
CA PRO A 278 -1.57 -24.60 -15.94
C PRO A 278 -2.55 -25.13 -16.99
N ARG A 279 -2.24 -26.30 -17.57
CA ARG A 279 -3.10 -26.98 -18.53
C ARG A 279 -4.23 -27.72 -17.80
N GLY A 280 -5.45 -27.17 -17.90
CA GLY A 280 -6.66 -27.85 -17.43
C GLY A 280 -7.20 -28.88 -18.43
N GLU A 281 -8.26 -29.59 -18.04
CA GLU A 281 -9.01 -30.50 -18.91
C GLU A 281 -9.63 -29.72 -20.07
N ASN A 282 -9.58 -30.30 -21.27
CA ASN A 282 -10.11 -29.72 -22.51
C ASN A 282 -9.44 -28.42 -22.97
N ASN A 283 -8.28 -28.08 -22.44
CA ASN A 283 -7.53 -26.88 -22.76
C ASN A 283 -6.50 -27.09 -23.87
N THR A 284 -6.27 -26.03 -24.64
CA THR A 284 -5.14 -25.84 -25.55
C THR A 284 -4.28 -24.71 -25.01
N ILE A 285 -3.15 -25.02 -24.41
CA ILE A 285 -2.23 -24.05 -23.81
C ILE A 285 -0.99 -23.89 -24.66
N LEU A 286 -0.58 -22.65 -24.89
CA LEU A 286 0.67 -22.32 -25.54
C LEU A 286 1.74 -22.05 -24.47
N TYR A 287 2.88 -22.71 -24.58
CA TYR A 287 4.07 -22.44 -23.76
C TYR A 287 5.18 -21.86 -24.65
N ASN A 288 5.81 -20.80 -24.17
CA ASN A 288 6.98 -20.20 -24.78
C ASN A 288 8.11 -20.00 -23.77
N ARG A 289 9.26 -19.46 -24.18
CA ARG A 289 10.45 -19.33 -23.32
C ARG A 289 10.25 -18.43 -22.10
N VAL A 290 9.26 -17.56 -22.09
CA VAL A 290 8.92 -16.74 -20.90
C VAL A 290 8.42 -17.62 -19.77
N PHE A 291 7.80 -18.79 -20.08
CA PHE A 291 7.41 -19.75 -19.06
C PHE A 291 8.63 -20.36 -18.36
N GLY A 292 9.63 -20.79 -19.12
CA GLY A 292 10.82 -21.48 -18.63
C GLY A 292 11.41 -22.42 -19.66
N ASN A 293 12.17 -23.41 -19.20
CA ASN A 293 12.84 -24.38 -20.07
C ASN A 293 11.95 -25.56 -20.44
N TYR A 294 11.00 -25.92 -19.59
CA TYR A 294 10.10 -27.07 -19.75
C TYR A 294 8.67 -26.67 -19.42
N THR A 295 7.69 -27.35 -20.03
CA THR A 295 6.26 -27.07 -19.81
C THR A 295 5.76 -27.46 -18.43
N GLY A 296 6.43 -28.39 -17.73
CA GLY A 296 6.05 -28.86 -16.40
C GLY A 296 4.69 -29.57 -16.35
N THR A 297 4.14 -30.01 -17.50
CA THR A 297 2.83 -30.65 -17.58
C THR A 297 2.87 -32.12 -17.17
N ASN A 298 1.70 -32.71 -16.91
CA ASN A 298 1.50 -34.14 -16.60
C ASN A 298 1.23 -34.96 -17.88
N GLU A 299 1.16 -36.29 -17.71
CA GLU A 299 1.01 -37.28 -18.80
C GLU A 299 -0.39 -37.37 -19.42
N PHE A 300 -1.39 -36.64 -18.93
CA PHE A 300 -2.78 -36.76 -19.40
C PHE A 300 -3.08 -36.04 -20.72
N GLY A 301 -2.08 -35.47 -21.39
CA GLY A 301 -2.24 -34.73 -22.63
C GLY A 301 -1.22 -35.11 -23.68
N THR A 302 -1.20 -34.30 -24.75
CA THR A 302 -0.20 -34.39 -25.81
C THR A 302 0.41 -33.01 -26.04
N GLU A 303 1.71 -32.98 -26.31
CA GLU A 303 2.47 -31.77 -26.54
C GLU A 303 3.13 -31.77 -27.89
N TYR A 304 2.92 -30.70 -28.63
CA TYR A 304 3.48 -30.49 -29.97
C TYR A 304 4.55 -29.41 -29.86
N VAL A 305 5.82 -29.82 -29.97
CA VAL A 305 6.94 -28.87 -29.97
C VAL A 305 7.04 -28.27 -31.38
N VAL A 306 6.92 -26.95 -31.44
CA VAL A 306 6.90 -26.18 -32.69
C VAL A 306 8.13 -25.31 -32.77
N GLN A 307 8.88 -25.41 -33.88
CA GLN A 307 10.00 -24.54 -34.19
C GLN A 307 9.99 -24.17 -35.64
N LYS A 308 10.20 -22.88 -35.96
CA LYS A 308 10.15 -22.33 -37.31
C LYS A 308 8.87 -22.72 -38.07
N GLY A 309 7.72 -22.72 -37.38
CA GLY A 309 6.41 -23.02 -37.95
C GLY A 309 6.21 -24.49 -38.32
N LYS A 310 6.99 -25.43 -37.76
CA LYS A 310 6.85 -26.89 -37.98
C LYS A 310 6.85 -27.64 -36.66
N VAL A 311 6.11 -28.73 -36.58
CA VAL A 311 6.18 -29.69 -35.49
C VAL A 311 7.50 -30.45 -35.58
N ILE A 312 8.33 -30.34 -34.57
CA ILE A 312 9.63 -31.04 -34.52
C ILE A 312 9.64 -32.22 -33.55
N ALA A 313 8.70 -32.26 -32.61
CA ALA A 313 8.51 -33.38 -31.70
C ALA A 313 7.05 -33.43 -31.21
N ILE A 314 6.61 -34.66 -30.86
CA ILE A 314 5.32 -34.91 -30.20
C ILE A 314 5.61 -35.71 -28.95
N ASN A 315 5.26 -35.17 -27.81
CA ASN A 315 5.53 -35.74 -26.48
C ASN A 315 4.23 -35.90 -25.70
N GLN A 316 4.23 -36.71 -24.67
CA GLN A 316 3.07 -36.85 -23.80
C GLN A 316 3.04 -35.76 -22.71
N ALA A 317 4.21 -35.37 -22.21
CA ALA A 317 4.32 -34.42 -21.12
C ALA A 317 5.70 -33.76 -21.07
N ASN A 318 5.78 -32.67 -20.31
CA ASN A 318 7.01 -31.99 -19.86
C ASN A 318 8.04 -31.74 -20.97
N SER A 319 7.56 -31.23 -22.10
CA SER A 319 8.41 -30.92 -23.25
C SER A 319 9.40 -29.81 -22.96
N PHE A 320 10.61 -29.95 -23.51
CA PHE A 320 11.56 -28.83 -23.59
C PHE A 320 11.00 -27.77 -24.55
N ILE A 321 11.04 -26.50 -24.11
CA ILE A 321 10.60 -25.35 -24.91
C ILE A 321 11.82 -24.78 -25.64
N PRO A 322 11.90 -24.85 -26.98
CA PRO A 322 13.04 -24.30 -27.73
C PRO A 322 13.15 -22.77 -27.55
N VAL A 323 14.37 -22.24 -27.63
CA VAL A 323 14.62 -20.79 -27.48
C VAL A 323 13.85 -19.98 -28.52
N ASP A 324 13.79 -20.45 -29.75
CA ASP A 324 13.08 -19.86 -30.92
C ASP A 324 11.85 -20.68 -31.33
N GLY A 325 11.19 -21.31 -30.34
CA GLY A 325 10.04 -22.17 -30.53
C GLY A 325 9.02 -22.08 -29.43
N GLN A 326 7.98 -22.90 -29.57
CA GLN A 326 6.83 -22.92 -28.67
C GLN A 326 6.36 -24.37 -28.49
N VAL A 327 5.58 -24.64 -27.48
CA VAL A 327 4.92 -25.93 -27.25
C VAL A 327 3.43 -25.70 -27.13
N ILE A 328 2.67 -26.41 -27.98
CA ILE A 328 1.21 -26.47 -27.89
C ILE A 328 0.87 -27.71 -27.07
N SER A 329 0.27 -27.51 -25.90
CA SER A 329 -0.10 -28.59 -24.98
C SER A 329 -1.61 -28.71 -24.92
N VAL A 330 -2.15 -29.90 -25.31
CA VAL A 330 -3.57 -30.16 -25.37
C VAL A 330 -3.99 -31.31 -24.45
N HIS A 331 -5.20 -31.22 -23.90
CA HIS A 331 -5.76 -32.24 -23.02
C HIS A 331 -7.25 -32.48 -23.31
N GLY A 332 -7.71 -33.71 -23.06
CA GLY A 332 -9.11 -34.09 -23.20
C GLY A 332 -9.61 -33.89 -24.66
N LYS A 333 -10.78 -33.29 -24.83
CA LYS A 333 -11.39 -33.06 -26.16
C LYS A 333 -10.54 -32.17 -27.08
N ALA A 334 -9.70 -31.31 -26.52
CA ALA A 334 -8.80 -30.49 -27.33
C ALA A 334 -7.81 -31.32 -28.15
N GLN A 335 -7.51 -32.56 -27.77
CA GLN A 335 -6.64 -33.48 -28.52
C GLN A 335 -7.24 -33.90 -29.87
N GLU A 336 -8.57 -33.89 -30.01
CA GLU A 336 -9.25 -34.35 -31.26
C GLU A 336 -8.82 -33.53 -32.46
N ALA A 337 -8.67 -32.22 -32.33
CA ALA A 337 -8.22 -31.33 -33.39
C ALA A 337 -6.79 -31.60 -33.86
N PHE A 338 -5.98 -32.21 -33.00
CA PHE A 338 -4.57 -32.51 -33.24
C PHE A 338 -4.29 -33.99 -33.53
N ALA A 339 -5.32 -34.87 -33.58
CA ALA A 339 -5.17 -36.32 -33.70
C ALA A 339 -4.42 -36.79 -34.94
N LYS A 340 -4.44 -35.99 -36.00
CA LYS A 340 -3.78 -36.32 -37.29
C LYS A 340 -2.43 -35.62 -37.47
N VAL A 341 -2.01 -34.83 -36.53
CA VAL A 341 -0.78 -34.02 -36.59
C VAL A 341 0.44 -34.93 -36.47
N LYS A 342 1.44 -34.72 -37.34
CA LYS A 342 2.67 -35.47 -37.42
C LYS A 342 3.89 -34.55 -37.33
N ILE A 343 5.03 -35.11 -36.95
CA ILE A 343 6.31 -34.43 -37.06
C ILE A 343 6.55 -34.00 -38.50
N GLY A 344 6.93 -32.75 -38.70
CA GLY A 344 7.13 -32.11 -39.98
C GLY A 344 5.93 -31.25 -40.46
N ASP A 345 4.75 -31.44 -39.91
CA ASP A 345 3.57 -30.66 -40.27
C ASP A 345 3.76 -29.18 -39.99
N LYS A 346 3.21 -28.35 -40.90
CA LYS A 346 3.20 -26.90 -40.73
C LYS A 346 2.13 -26.47 -39.74
N ILE A 347 2.51 -25.60 -38.84
CA ILE A 347 1.64 -25.00 -37.86
C ILE A 347 1.90 -23.46 -37.86
N SER A 348 0.84 -22.67 -37.85
CA SER A 348 0.94 -21.23 -37.57
C SER A 348 0.25 -20.89 -36.23
N ILE A 349 0.84 -19.98 -35.52
CA ILE A 349 0.32 -19.50 -34.24
C ILE A 349 0.18 -17.99 -34.37
N GLY A 350 -1.05 -17.50 -34.24
CA GLY A 350 -1.38 -16.07 -34.27
C GLY A 350 -1.86 -15.62 -32.89
N GLU A 351 -1.32 -14.51 -32.41
CA GLU A 351 -1.70 -13.89 -31.15
C GLU A 351 -1.99 -12.41 -31.40
N ASN A 352 -3.00 -11.87 -30.73
CA ASN A 352 -3.41 -10.47 -30.86
C ASN A 352 -3.89 -9.95 -29.48
N PHE A 353 -3.59 -8.68 -29.17
CA PHE A 353 -3.96 -8.02 -27.92
C PHE A 353 -4.94 -6.86 -28.12
N GLY A 354 -5.66 -6.87 -29.24
CA GLY A 354 -6.58 -5.80 -29.62
C GLY A 354 -5.89 -4.65 -30.36
N PRO A 355 -6.65 -3.80 -31.03
CA PRO A 355 -6.11 -2.79 -31.98
C PRO A 355 -5.23 -1.74 -31.29
N GLU A 356 -5.43 -1.53 -29.98
CA GLU A 356 -4.73 -0.49 -29.25
C GLU A 356 -3.36 -0.92 -28.71
N LEU A 357 -3.15 -2.22 -28.47
CA LEU A 357 -1.96 -2.74 -27.77
C LEU A 357 -1.22 -3.82 -28.55
N ASP A 358 -1.72 -4.28 -29.71
CA ASP A 358 -1.12 -5.40 -30.43
C ASP A 358 0.33 -5.12 -30.88
N SER A 359 0.65 -3.86 -31.21
CA SER A 359 2.01 -3.44 -31.59
C SER A 359 2.94 -3.21 -30.40
N ALA A 360 2.46 -3.24 -29.14
CA ALA A 360 3.28 -3.01 -27.97
C ALA A 360 4.31 -4.14 -27.79
N SER A 361 5.57 -3.78 -27.56
CA SER A 361 6.64 -4.74 -27.26
C SER A 361 6.48 -5.37 -25.88
N THR A 362 5.98 -4.60 -24.93
CA THR A 362 5.66 -5.03 -23.56
C THR A 362 4.24 -4.59 -23.20
N ILE A 363 3.49 -5.45 -22.56
CA ILE A 363 2.14 -5.17 -22.04
C ILE A 363 2.12 -5.59 -20.58
N VAL A 364 1.76 -4.68 -19.69
CA VAL A 364 1.56 -4.95 -18.26
C VAL A 364 0.07 -5.08 -18.00
N GLY A 365 -0.41 -6.31 -17.85
CA GLY A 365 -1.80 -6.58 -17.48
C GLY A 365 -2.03 -6.34 -16.02
N ALA A 366 -2.94 -5.41 -15.68
CA ALA A 366 -3.31 -5.11 -14.30
C ALA A 366 -4.72 -4.48 -14.24
N GLY A 367 -4.84 -3.16 -14.05
CA GLY A 367 -6.11 -2.44 -13.91
C GLY A 367 -6.65 -2.41 -12.47
N PRO A 368 -7.78 -1.71 -12.27
CA PRO A 368 -8.52 -0.94 -13.27
C PRO A 368 -7.82 0.37 -13.67
N GLU A 369 -8.32 1.01 -14.72
CA GLU A 369 -7.96 2.39 -15.03
C GLU A 369 -8.47 3.31 -13.92
N LEU A 370 -7.68 4.34 -13.62
CA LEU A 370 -7.95 5.29 -12.55
C LEU A 370 -8.12 6.72 -13.05
N LEU A 371 -7.31 7.10 -14.04
CA LEU A 371 -7.30 8.43 -14.65
C LEU A 371 -7.24 8.32 -16.17
N ARG A 372 -8.02 9.16 -16.85
CA ARG A 372 -7.98 9.35 -18.29
C ARG A 372 -8.03 10.83 -18.63
N ASN A 373 -7.03 11.33 -19.37
CA ASN A 373 -6.94 12.73 -19.79
C ASN A 373 -7.13 13.73 -18.65
N GLY A 374 -6.52 13.46 -17.48
CA GLY A 374 -6.59 14.32 -16.30
C GLY A 374 -7.88 14.23 -15.50
N GLN A 375 -8.85 13.39 -15.91
CA GLN A 375 -10.12 13.19 -15.22
C GLN A 375 -10.15 11.85 -14.47
N LEU A 376 -10.89 11.81 -13.36
CA LEU A 376 -11.16 10.57 -12.64
C LEU A 376 -11.93 9.60 -13.56
N HIS A 377 -11.39 8.41 -13.75
CA HIS A 377 -11.97 7.38 -14.63
C HIS A 377 -11.77 5.98 -14.05
N VAL A 378 -12.45 5.69 -12.94
CA VAL A 378 -12.30 4.41 -12.24
C VAL A 378 -13.19 3.36 -12.87
N THR A 379 -12.61 2.43 -13.61
CA THR A 379 -13.31 1.41 -14.43
C THR A 379 -13.49 0.06 -13.73
N ALA A 380 -13.32 -0.01 -12.41
CA ALA A 380 -13.28 -1.27 -11.67
C ALA A 380 -14.52 -2.16 -11.85
N LEU A 381 -15.71 -1.58 -11.95
CA LEU A 381 -16.95 -2.34 -12.17
C LEU A 381 -17.06 -2.81 -13.62
N GLN A 382 -16.68 -1.97 -14.57
CA GLN A 382 -16.66 -2.29 -16.02
C GLN A 382 -15.66 -3.42 -16.31
N GLU A 383 -14.52 -3.41 -15.63
CA GLU A 383 -13.46 -4.41 -15.73
C GLU A 383 -13.71 -5.65 -14.83
N GLN A 384 -14.89 -5.75 -14.23
CA GLN A 384 -15.34 -6.88 -13.41
C GLN A 384 -14.39 -7.24 -12.26
N PHE A 385 -13.84 -6.22 -11.58
CA PHE A 385 -13.06 -6.46 -10.37
C PHE A 385 -13.97 -6.85 -9.20
N PRO A 386 -13.54 -7.79 -8.34
CA PRO A 386 -14.27 -8.17 -7.13
C PRO A 386 -14.55 -6.97 -6.22
N ALA A 387 -15.62 -7.03 -5.44
CA ALA A 387 -16.11 -5.92 -4.63
C ALA A 387 -15.09 -5.42 -3.58
N ASP A 388 -14.27 -6.29 -3.04
CA ASP A 388 -13.19 -5.97 -2.11
C ASP A 388 -12.10 -5.11 -2.76
N ILE A 389 -11.79 -5.33 -4.04
CA ILE A 389 -10.88 -4.48 -4.82
C ILE A 389 -11.59 -3.20 -5.26
N ALA A 390 -12.79 -3.32 -5.83
CA ALA A 390 -13.51 -2.20 -6.45
C ALA A 390 -13.98 -1.15 -5.44
N LYS A 391 -14.39 -1.56 -4.24
CA LYS A 391 -14.99 -0.67 -3.22
C LYS A 391 -14.15 -0.60 -1.93
N GLY A 392 -13.29 -1.59 -1.69
CA GLY A 392 -12.53 -1.72 -0.44
C GLY A 392 -11.41 -0.70 -0.32
N ARG A 393 -11.10 -0.35 0.93
CA ARG A 393 -9.90 0.41 1.30
C ARG A 393 -8.76 -0.59 1.56
N ALA A 394 -7.63 -0.39 0.90
CA ALA A 394 -6.49 -1.30 0.97
C ALA A 394 -5.16 -0.57 0.72
N PRO A 395 -4.00 -1.20 1.01
CA PRO A 395 -2.72 -0.80 0.41
C PRO A 395 -2.86 -0.85 -1.11
N ARG A 396 -2.26 0.11 -1.81
CA ARG A 396 -2.35 0.21 -3.28
C ARG A 396 -0.99 0.44 -3.89
N THR A 397 -0.82 -0.10 -5.09
CA THR A 397 0.26 0.25 -6.00
C THR A 397 -0.37 0.77 -7.28
N ALA A 398 0.12 1.90 -7.79
CA ALA A 398 -0.41 2.52 -8.99
C ALA A 398 0.70 3.15 -9.83
N LEU A 399 0.45 3.23 -11.14
CA LEU A 399 1.29 3.95 -12.08
C LEU A 399 0.49 5.10 -12.68
N GLY A 400 1.11 6.29 -12.73
CA GLY A 400 0.60 7.46 -13.41
C GLY A 400 1.53 7.89 -14.55
N ILE A 401 0.95 8.48 -15.58
CA ILE A 401 1.66 9.09 -16.72
C ILE A 401 1.33 10.57 -16.71
N LYS A 402 2.36 11.42 -16.71
CA LYS A 402 2.22 12.89 -16.75
C LYS A 402 2.15 13.39 -18.18
N ALA A 403 1.66 14.61 -18.39
CA ALA A 403 1.56 15.23 -19.71
C ALA A 403 2.92 15.41 -20.41
N ASP A 404 4.02 15.57 -19.64
CA ASP A 404 5.39 15.67 -20.13
C ASP A 404 6.07 14.30 -20.38
N GLY A 405 5.32 13.20 -20.26
CA GLY A 405 5.81 11.83 -20.47
C GLY A 405 6.55 11.21 -19.29
N LYS A 406 6.79 11.96 -18.20
CA LYS A 406 7.30 11.37 -16.96
C LYS A 406 6.30 10.39 -16.36
N ILE A 407 6.79 9.45 -15.58
CA ILE A 407 5.97 8.47 -14.89
C ILE A 407 5.98 8.70 -13.39
N ILE A 408 4.87 8.34 -12.78
CA ILE A 408 4.70 8.28 -11.33
C ILE A 408 4.52 6.80 -10.96
N LEU A 409 5.39 6.29 -10.06
CA LEU A 409 5.15 5.04 -9.34
C LEU A 409 4.71 5.41 -7.93
N MET A 410 3.55 4.96 -7.52
CA MET A 410 2.95 5.28 -6.22
C MET A 410 2.64 4.00 -5.45
N VAL A 411 3.09 3.93 -4.21
CA VAL A 411 2.71 2.90 -3.25
C VAL A 411 2.08 3.57 -2.03
N ILE A 412 0.96 3.05 -1.60
CA ILE A 412 0.17 3.57 -0.48
C ILE A 412 0.08 2.45 0.56
N ASP A 413 0.56 2.73 1.77
CA ASP A 413 0.37 1.82 2.90
C ASP A 413 -1.11 1.71 3.29
N GLY A 414 -1.49 0.62 3.93
CA GLY A 414 -2.86 0.43 4.39
C GLY A 414 -3.00 -0.74 5.35
N ARG A 415 -4.20 -0.88 5.95
CA ARG A 415 -4.50 -1.92 6.94
C ARG A 415 -3.62 -1.83 8.19
N GLN A 416 -3.09 -0.63 8.49
CA GLN A 416 -2.16 -0.39 9.59
C GLN A 416 -2.54 0.92 10.32
N SER A 417 -2.10 1.06 11.57
CA SER A 417 -2.43 2.24 12.41
C SER A 417 -1.90 3.56 11.85
N HIS A 418 -0.77 3.53 11.13
CA HIS A 418 -0.16 4.70 10.50
C HIS A 418 -0.69 4.97 9.08
N SER A 419 -1.46 4.05 8.50
CA SER A 419 -2.08 4.24 7.20
C SER A 419 -3.27 3.30 7.00
N ILE A 420 -4.43 3.87 6.77
CA ILE A 420 -5.67 3.12 6.52
C ILE A 420 -5.78 2.57 5.10
N GLY A 421 -4.91 3.03 4.19
CA GLY A 421 -4.99 2.75 2.76
C GLY A 421 -6.00 3.63 2.04
N THR A 422 -6.26 3.30 0.77
CA THR A 422 -7.18 4.06 -0.10
C THR A 422 -8.19 3.18 -0.81
N THR A 423 -9.33 3.76 -1.17
CA THR A 423 -10.17 3.28 -2.26
C THR A 423 -9.51 3.56 -3.60
N LEU A 424 -9.99 2.96 -4.68
CA LEU A 424 -9.46 3.25 -6.04
C LEU A 424 -9.69 4.71 -6.43
N THR A 425 -10.83 5.30 -6.06
CA THR A 425 -11.12 6.72 -6.31
C THR A 425 -10.14 7.64 -5.58
N GLU A 426 -9.81 7.35 -4.32
CA GLU A 426 -8.81 8.13 -3.58
C GLU A 426 -7.40 7.94 -4.16
N THR A 427 -7.07 6.75 -4.66
CA THR A 427 -5.80 6.51 -5.37
C THR A 427 -5.73 7.35 -6.64
N ALA A 428 -6.82 7.41 -7.41
CA ALA A 428 -6.92 8.25 -8.61
C ALA A 428 -6.75 9.74 -8.27
N GLN A 429 -7.41 10.22 -7.22
CA GLN A 429 -7.27 11.60 -6.72
C GLN A 429 -5.82 11.93 -6.31
N LEU A 430 -5.13 10.98 -5.69
CA LEU A 430 -3.70 11.16 -5.35
C LEU A 430 -2.83 11.21 -6.60
N LEU A 431 -3.00 10.30 -7.56
CA LEU A 431 -2.29 10.37 -8.84
C LEU A 431 -2.50 11.71 -9.54
N GLN A 432 -3.75 12.19 -9.60
CA GLN A 432 -4.10 13.49 -10.17
C GLN A 432 -3.40 14.64 -9.42
N LYS A 433 -3.39 14.60 -8.08
CA LYS A 433 -2.70 15.59 -7.22
C LYS A 433 -1.20 15.64 -7.52
N PHE A 434 -0.56 14.51 -7.83
CA PHE A 434 0.85 14.46 -8.24
C PHE A 434 1.06 14.76 -9.73
N GLY A 435 0.02 15.14 -10.45
CA GLY A 435 0.11 15.62 -11.83
C GLY A 435 0.01 14.55 -12.90
N ALA A 436 -0.43 13.32 -12.58
CA ALA A 436 -0.75 12.33 -13.59
C ALA A 436 -1.98 12.76 -14.41
N VAL A 437 -1.94 12.54 -15.72
CA VAL A 437 -3.07 12.73 -16.64
C VAL A 437 -3.71 11.40 -17.01
N ASN A 438 -2.93 10.31 -17.04
CA ASN A 438 -3.43 8.95 -17.17
C ASN A 438 -2.87 8.10 -16.04
N GLY A 439 -3.60 7.08 -15.63
CA GLY A 439 -3.13 6.22 -14.56
C GLY A 439 -3.98 4.98 -14.37
N PHE A 440 -3.36 3.92 -13.85
CA PHE A 440 -4.03 2.67 -13.56
C PHE A 440 -3.48 2.01 -12.30
N ASN A 441 -4.27 1.10 -11.73
CA ASN A 441 -3.92 0.34 -10.55
C ASN A 441 -3.11 -0.90 -10.93
N LEU A 442 -2.14 -1.26 -10.12
CA LEU A 442 -1.40 -2.51 -10.15
C LEU A 442 -1.92 -3.46 -9.06
N ASP A 443 -1.25 -4.60 -8.84
CA ASP A 443 -1.60 -5.44 -7.70
C ASP A 443 -1.39 -4.69 -6.38
N GLY A 444 -2.27 -4.94 -5.44
CA GLY A 444 -2.35 -4.20 -4.18
C GLY A 444 -2.29 -5.09 -2.93
N GLY A 445 -2.82 -4.57 -1.83
CA GLY A 445 -2.84 -5.30 -0.56
C GLY A 445 -1.44 -5.63 -0.05
N GLY A 446 -1.20 -6.88 0.34
CA GLY A 446 0.10 -7.32 0.84
C GLY A 446 1.22 -7.31 -0.18
N SER A 447 0.90 -7.22 -1.48
CA SER A 447 1.89 -7.10 -2.57
C SER A 447 2.44 -5.67 -2.72
N SER A 448 1.75 -4.65 -2.15
CA SER A 448 2.14 -3.24 -2.30
C SER A 448 3.49 -2.97 -1.67
N GLU A 449 4.51 -2.79 -2.49
CA GLU A 449 5.87 -2.56 -2.04
C GLU A 449 6.63 -1.64 -3.01
N MET A 450 7.48 -0.77 -2.45
CA MET A 450 8.39 0.10 -3.17
C MET A 450 9.82 -0.09 -2.66
N VAL A 451 10.72 -0.41 -3.56
CA VAL A 451 12.15 -0.49 -3.31
C VAL A 451 12.85 0.69 -3.99
N LEU A 452 13.71 1.37 -3.28
CA LEU A 452 14.57 2.45 -3.80
C LEU A 452 15.99 2.24 -3.30
N GLN A 453 16.95 2.18 -4.23
CA GLN A 453 18.37 1.97 -3.91
C GLN A 453 18.60 0.80 -2.94
N GLY A 454 17.88 -0.32 -3.16
CA GLY A 454 17.96 -1.52 -2.36
C GLY A 454 17.29 -1.44 -0.97
N GLN A 455 16.56 -0.38 -0.66
CA GLN A 455 15.80 -0.23 0.58
C GLN A 455 14.30 -0.25 0.31
N ILE A 456 13.54 -0.95 1.15
CA ILE A 456 12.08 -0.91 1.15
C ILE A 456 11.66 0.40 1.81
N LEU A 457 10.86 1.21 1.11
CA LEU A 457 10.44 2.53 1.60
C LEU A 457 9.16 2.49 2.41
N ASN A 458 8.24 1.64 2.02
CA ASN A 458 6.92 1.52 2.63
C ASN A 458 6.87 0.40 3.69
N SER A 459 5.71 0.23 4.33
CA SER A 459 5.47 -0.84 5.30
C SER A 459 4.48 -1.86 4.72
N PRO A 460 4.96 -2.99 4.16
CA PRO A 460 4.07 -4.01 3.62
C PRO A 460 3.09 -4.55 4.67
N SER A 461 1.81 -4.64 4.32
CA SER A 461 0.73 -4.93 5.27
C SER A 461 0.70 -6.36 5.81
N ASP A 462 1.48 -7.27 5.22
CA ASP A 462 1.62 -8.66 5.67
C ASP A 462 2.68 -8.82 6.78
N GLY A 463 3.23 -7.70 7.27
CA GLY A 463 4.32 -7.71 8.27
C GLY A 463 5.71 -7.96 7.69
N GLY A 464 5.83 -8.05 6.36
CA GLY A 464 7.08 -8.23 5.61
C GLY A 464 6.80 -8.33 4.12
N GLU A 465 7.87 -8.49 3.32
CA GLU A 465 7.77 -8.62 1.87
C GLU A 465 6.97 -9.87 1.46
N ARG A 466 5.92 -9.67 0.68
CA ARG A 466 5.23 -10.76 -0.02
C ARG A 466 5.99 -11.09 -1.29
N PRO A 467 6.38 -12.36 -1.55
CA PRO A 467 6.90 -12.74 -2.86
C PRO A 467 5.86 -12.50 -3.96
N VAL A 468 6.25 -11.82 -5.02
CA VAL A 468 5.41 -11.41 -6.16
C VAL A 468 5.84 -12.12 -7.45
N GLY A 469 4.93 -12.25 -8.44
CA GLY A 469 5.23 -12.89 -9.72
C GLY A 469 6.01 -11.98 -10.68
N SER A 470 5.87 -10.66 -10.53
CA SER A 470 6.55 -9.67 -11.38
C SER A 470 6.74 -8.35 -10.68
N GLY A 471 7.63 -7.51 -11.21
CA GLY A 471 7.87 -6.15 -10.75
C GLY A 471 8.05 -5.17 -11.92
N LEU A 472 7.69 -3.91 -11.69
CA LEU A 472 8.09 -2.79 -12.54
C LEU A 472 9.34 -2.17 -11.95
N ILE A 473 10.42 -2.17 -12.71
CA ILE A 473 11.73 -1.66 -12.29
C ILE A 473 12.15 -0.43 -13.08
N LEU A 474 12.92 0.43 -12.44
CA LEU A 474 13.61 1.55 -13.07
C LEU A 474 15.11 1.28 -13.10
N THR A 475 15.70 1.27 -14.29
CA THR A 475 17.15 1.21 -14.51
C THR A 475 17.63 2.50 -15.15
N ARG A 476 18.90 2.89 -14.93
CA ARG A 476 19.49 4.03 -15.64
C ARG A 476 19.66 3.69 -17.12
N ARG A 477 19.41 4.68 -17.96
CA ARG A 477 19.82 4.65 -19.38
C ARG A 477 21.30 4.87 -19.53
#